data_4eea014f0e446da422225bd69047ca59
#
_entry.id   4eea014f0e446da422225bd69047ca59
#
_cell.length_a   1.000
_cell.length_b   1.000
_cell.length_c   1.000
_cell.angle_alpha   90.00
_cell.angle_beta   90.00
_cell.angle_gamma   90.00
#
_symmetry.space_group_name_H-M   'P 1'
#
loop_
_entity.id
_entity.type
_entity.pdbx_description
1 polymer ?
#
loop_
_entity_poly.entity_id
_entity_poly.type
_entity_poly.pdbx_seq_one_letter_code
_entity_poly.pdbx_strand_id
1 'polypeptide(L)'
;SDENGMIAFVKDYPFAKYVAKEIEKPAGYVTNNEVVKFDTEYQGQKVKTAVYNSEYKNTPTTFEFTKTDITSGAELTGATLTVLDKDGNVIDTWTSDAKEPHIIKKLVVGETYTLREEFAPYGYLKATDIQFTVEDTGKVQKVEMKDEVPTGSIVINKDGEFVTDTTLMKGYWYDFIFNFFKDSLAGVTFDVYAKENI
;
A
#
# COMPACT_ATOMS: atom_id res chain seq x y z
N SER A 1 29.85 17.31 4.12
CA SER A 1 29.34 18.19 5.21
C SER A 1 29.67 17.57 6.56
N ASP A 2 29.81 18.42 7.56
CA ASP A 2 29.94 18.00 8.95
C ASP A 2 28.56 17.59 9.57
N GLU A 3 28.55 17.29 10.86
CA GLU A 3 27.36 16.89 11.61
C GLU A 3 26.25 17.98 11.67
N ASN A 4 26.62 19.24 11.44
CA ASN A 4 25.70 20.39 11.39
C ASN A 4 25.24 20.69 9.94
N GLY A 5 25.66 19.89 8.96
CA GLY A 5 25.37 20.11 7.54
C GLY A 5 26.21 21.18 6.89
N MET A 6 27.26 21.69 7.57
CA MET A 6 28.12 22.73 7.05
C MET A 6 29.26 22.17 6.18
N ILE A 7 29.53 22.81 5.07
CA ILE A 7 30.70 22.55 4.21
C ILE A 7 31.52 23.81 4.17
N ALA A 8 32.77 23.76 4.66
CA ALA A 8 33.71 24.87 4.59
C ALA A 8 34.82 24.55 3.57
N PHE A 9 34.98 25.40 2.58
CA PHE A 9 36.08 25.35 1.64
C PHE A 9 37.22 26.23 2.21
N VAL A 10 38.11 25.61 2.98
CA VAL A 10 39.18 26.31 3.74
C VAL A 10 40.45 26.58 2.93
N LYS A 11 40.36 26.70 1.62
CA LYS A 11 41.48 27.15 0.77
C LYS A 11 41.36 28.63 0.50
N ASP A 12 42.50 29.30 0.31
CA ASP A 12 42.55 30.66 -0.20
C ASP A 12 42.18 30.64 -1.71
N TYR A 13 40.96 31.11 -2.01
CA TYR A 13 40.49 31.23 -3.36
C TYR A 13 40.69 32.67 -3.85
N PRO A 14 41.25 32.91 -5.04
CA PRO A 14 41.30 34.23 -5.66
C PRO A 14 39.88 34.79 -5.84
N PHE A 15 39.75 36.10 -5.90
CA PHE A 15 38.47 36.70 -6.24
C PHE A 15 38.06 36.33 -7.66
N ALA A 16 36.91 35.70 -7.82
CA ALA A 16 36.35 35.23 -9.09
C ALA A 16 34.89 34.81 -8.91
N LYS A 17 34.29 34.37 -10.00
CA LYS A 17 32.95 33.71 -9.97
C LYS A 17 33.13 32.21 -9.81
N TYR A 18 32.60 31.66 -8.73
CA TYR A 18 32.65 30.23 -8.42
C TYR A 18 31.27 29.58 -8.52
N VAL A 19 31.29 28.29 -8.81
CA VAL A 19 30.14 27.42 -8.80
C VAL A 19 30.43 26.21 -7.94
N ALA A 20 29.61 25.95 -6.95
CA ALA A 20 29.62 24.69 -6.19
C ALA A 20 28.45 23.81 -6.67
N LYS A 21 28.73 22.55 -6.96
CA LYS A 21 27.77 21.53 -7.36
C LYS A 21 27.89 20.32 -6.44
N GLU A 22 26.76 19.78 -6.02
CA GLU A 22 26.71 18.49 -5.34
C GLU A 22 27.12 17.38 -6.33
N ILE A 23 28.09 16.57 -5.97
CA ILE A 23 28.54 15.43 -6.78
C ILE A 23 28.06 14.09 -6.23
N GLU A 24 27.69 14.05 -4.95
CA GLU A 24 27.18 12.88 -4.26
C GLU A 24 26.09 13.33 -3.30
N LYS A 25 24.90 12.78 -3.45
CA LYS A 25 23.72 13.08 -2.62
C LYS A 25 23.69 12.20 -1.37
N PRO A 26 23.12 12.67 -0.26
CA PRO A 26 22.88 11.82 0.90
C PRO A 26 21.87 10.70 0.58
N ALA A 27 22.01 9.55 1.24
CA ALA A 27 21.03 8.47 1.13
C ALA A 27 19.62 8.96 1.51
N GLY A 28 18.60 8.54 0.75
CA GLY A 28 17.22 8.94 0.96
C GLY A 28 16.82 10.32 0.41
N TYR A 29 17.71 10.96 -0.34
CA TYR A 29 17.42 12.23 -1.01
C TYR A 29 17.48 12.08 -2.53
N VAL A 30 16.78 12.93 -3.25
CA VAL A 30 16.80 12.97 -4.71
C VAL A 30 17.99 13.75 -5.23
N THR A 31 18.40 13.46 -6.47
CA THR A 31 19.47 14.21 -7.13
C THR A 31 19.04 15.65 -7.33
N ASN A 32 19.83 16.58 -6.80
CA ASN A 32 19.67 18.00 -7.04
C ASN A 32 20.75 18.47 -8.04
N ASN A 33 20.30 18.96 -9.19
CA ASN A 33 21.19 19.48 -10.25
C ASN A 33 21.43 20.99 -10.13
N GLU A 34 20.88 21.63 -9.11
CA GLU A 34 21.13 23.04 -8.86
C GLU A 34 22.59 23.27 -8.49
N VAL A 35 23.07 24.46 -8.75
CA VAL A 35 24.41 24.90 -8.41
C VAL A 35 24.36 26.13 -7.55
N VAL A 36 25.21 26.19 -6.55
CA VAL A 36 25.42 27.40 -5.75
C VAL A 36 26.44 28.28 -6.45
N LYS A 37 26.12 29.53 -6.68
CA LYS A 37 27.00 30.50 -7.33
C LYS A 37 27.53 31.47 -6.29
N PHE A 38 28.86 31.70 -6.34
CA PHE A 38 29.52 32.68 -5.52
C PHE A 38 30.20 33.69 -6.45
N ASP A 39 29.86 34.96 -6.29
CA ASP A 39 30.52 36.08 -6.94
C ASP A 39 31.39 36.79 -5.87
N THR A 40 32.68 36.48 -5.88
CA THR A 40 33.60 36.97 -4.85
C THR A 40 34.32 38.18 -5.35
N GLU A 41 34.25 39.28 -4.59
CA GLU A 41 34.81 40.57 -4.99
C GLU A 41 35.75 41.13 -3.92
N TYR A 42 36.68 41.96 -4.35
CA TYR A 42 37.60 42.68 -3.46
C TYR A 42 36.85 43.64 -2.54
N GLN A 43 37.01 43.47 -1.24
CA GLN A 43 36.31 44.24 -0.22
C GLN A 43 37.15 45.34 0.44
N GLY A 44 38.29 45.70 -0.18
CA GLY A 44 39.16 46.75 0.33
C GLY A 44 40.37 46.25 1.14
N GLN A 45 41.41 47.11 1.28
CA GLN A 45 42.73 46.75 1.85
C GLN A 45 42.66 46.31 3.33
N LYS A 46 41.58 46.61 4.05
CA LYS A 46 41.45 46.24 5.46
C LYS A 46 40.80 44.86 5.68
N VAL A 47 40.24 44.25 4.65
CA VAL A 47 39.58 42.93 4.71
C VAL A 47 40.61 41.88 4.27
N LYS A 48 41.16 41.14 5.24
CA LYS A 48 42.13 40.09 4.95
C LYS A 48 41.47 38.85 4.33
N THR A 49 40.26 38.51 4.79
CA THR A 49 39.53 37.34 4.33
C THR A 49 38.04 37.71 4.21
N ALA A 50 37.48 37.55 3.02
CA ALA A 50 36.05 37.70 2.80
C ALA A 50 35.36 36.31 2.91
N VAL A 51 34.26 36.24 3.66
CA VAL A 51 33.50 35.00 3.84
C VAL A 51 32.17 35.12 3.10
N TYR A 52 31.86 34.15 2.27
CA TYR A 52 30.62 34.04 1.51
C TYR A 52 29.86 32.81 1.97
N ASN A 53 28.60 32.96 2.35
CA ASN A 53 27.73 31.87 2.78
C ASN A 53 26.57 31.68 1.79
N SER A 54 26.15 30.45 1.64
CA SER A 54 24.97 30.10 0.88
C SER A 54 24.30 28.85 1.47
N GLU A 55 23.02 28.69 1.25
CA GLU A 55 22.26 27.50 1.61
C GLU A 55 22.03 26.63 0.37
N TYR A 56 22.09 25.32 0.58
CA TYR A 56 21.76 24.30 -0.42
C TYR A 56 20.86 23.26 0.22
N LYS A 57 19.67 23.01 -0.36
CA LYS A 57 18.67 22.14 0.21
C LYS A 57 18.45 20.92 -0.65
N ASN A 58 18.55 19.73 -0.05
CA ASN A 58 18.17 18.48 -0.67
C ASN A 58 16.72 18.14 -0.38
N THR A 59 16.05 17.57 -1.37
CA THR A 59 14.66 17.10 -1.26
C THR A 59 14.68 15.62 -0.89
N PRO A 60 14.05 15.19 0.22
CA PRO A 60 13.94 13.77 0.53
C PRO A 60 13.00 13.07 -0.43
N THR A 61 13.24 11.78 -0.70
CA THR A 61 12.23 10.92 -1.31
C THR A 61 11.00 10.86 -0.39
N THR A 62 9.82 10.79 -0.97
CA THR A 62 8.56 10.76 -0.20
C THR A 62 7.62 9.74 -0.81
N PHE A 63 7.11 8.83 0.03
CA PHE A 63 6.11 7.84 -0.32
C PHE A 63 4.83 8.06 0.46
N GLU A 64 3.71 7.82 -0.21
CA GLU A 64 2.36 7.80 0.35
C GLU A 64 1.82 6.38 0.19
N PHE A 65 1.39 5.77 1.31
CA PHE A 65 0.83 4.43 1.37
C PHE A 65 -0.65 4.51 1.72
N THR A 66 -1.47 3.84 0.92
CA THR A 66 -2.91 3.73 1.12
C THR A 66 -3.34 2.28 1.18
N LYS A 67 -4.44 2.01 1.91
CA LYS A 67 -5.04 0.70 2.06
C LYS A 67 -6.50 0.78 1.68
N THR A 68 -6.91 0.10 0.60
CA THR A 68 -8.25 0.25 0.03
C THR A 68 -8.97 -1.09 -0.18
N ASP A 69 -10.29 -1.04 -0.21
CA ASP A 69 -11.16 -2.13 -0.67
C ASP A 69 -11.09 -2.23 -2.20
N ILE A 70 -10.82 -3.42 -2.73
CA ILE A 70 -10.63 -3.64 -4.16
C ILE A 70 -11.90 -3.36 -4.99
N THR A 71 -13.06 -3.50 -4.39
CA THR A 71 -14.37 -3.37 -5.07
C THR A 71 -14.88 -1.94 -5.05
N SER A 72 -14.86 -1.31 -3.89
CA SER A 72 -15.39 0.04 -3.69
C SER A 72 -14.35 1.14 -3.87
N GLY A 73 -13.07 0.83 -3.71
CA GLY A 73 -11.98 1.80 -3.64
C GLY A 73 -11.97 2.62 -2.35
N ALA A 74 -12.81 2.27 -1.37
CA ALA A 74 -12.85 2.95 -0.08
C ALA A 74 -11.58 2.64 0.73
N GLU A 75 -11.06 3.66 1.42
CA GLU A 75 -9.94 3.51 2.35
C GLU A 75 -10.33 2.61 3.52
N LEU A 76 -9.43 1.72 3.93
CA LEU A 76 -9.61 0.76 5.00
C LEU A 76 -8.81 1.13 6.25
N THR A 77 -9.48 1.08 7.41
CA THR A 77 -8.86 1.28 8.72
C THR A 77 -8.62 -0.06 9.41
N GLY A 78 -7.48 -0.17 10.12
CA GLY A 78 -7.21 -1.30 11.02
C GLY A 78 -6.33 -2.41 10.44
N ALA A 79 -5.85 -2.28 9.19
CA ALA A 79 -4.79 -3.14 8.68
C ALA A 79 -3.45 -2.81 9.34
N THR A 80 -2.67 -3.81 9.72
CA THR A 80 -1.28 -3.61 10.14
C THR A 80 -0.36 -3.83 8.95
N LEU A 81 0.36 -2.79 8.56
CA LEU A 81 1.25 -2.75 7.40
C LEU A 81 2.70 -2.54 7.84
N THR A 82 3.63 -3.16 7.13
CA THR A 82 5.07 -3.06 7.37
C THR A 82 5.82 -2.87 6.06
N VAL A 83 6.76 -1.93 6.03
CA VAL A 83 7.73 -1.79 4.93
C VAL A 83 9.03 -2.47 5.34
N LEU A 84 9.52 -3.35 4.48
CA LEU A 84 10.75 -4.10 4.64
C LEU A 84 11.77 -3.67 3.58
N ASP A 85 13.06 -3.66 3.95
CA ASP A 85 14.15 -3.53 2.99
C ASP A 85 14.41 -4.87 2.25
N LYS A 86 15.39 -4.88 1.35
CA LYS A 86 15.79 -6.07 0.59
C LYS A 86 16.33 -7.23 1.44
N ASP A 87 16.80 -6.95 2.64
CA ASP A 87 17.37 -7.91 3.58
C ASP A 87 16.30 -8.41 4.58
N GLY A 88 15.07 -7.90 4.47
CA GLY A 88 13.93 -8.23 5.33
C GLY A 88 13.90 -7.46 6.65
N ASN A 89 14.72 -6.43 6.81
CA ASN A 89 14.67 -5.60 8.00
C ASN A 89 13.47 -4.66 7.94
N VAL A 90 12.83 -4.45 9.08
CA VAL A 90 11.68 -3.54 9.22
C VAL A 90 12.17 -2.10 9.14
N ILE A 91 11.63 -1.35 8.17
CA ILE A 91 11.84 0.09 8.01
C ILE A 91 10.80 0.87 8.80
N ASP A 92 9.53 0.46 8.68
CA ASP A 92 8.41 1.09 9.38
C ASP A 92 7.24 0.12 9.52
N THR A 93 6.41 0.32 10.55
CA THR A 93 5.18 -0.44 10.79
C THR A 93 4.11 0.50 11.33
N TRP A 94 2.90 0.41 10.75
CA TRP A 94 1.77 1.25 11.15
C TRP A 94 0.44 0.52 11.02
N THR A 95 -0.60 1.12 11.57
CA THR A 95 -1.99 0.71 11.34
C THR A 95 -2.65 1.66 10.36
N SER A 96 -3.32 1.13 9.34
CA SER A 96 -4.01 1.95 8.34
C SER A 96 -5.13 2.78 8.96
N ASP A 97 -5.27 4.02 8.48
CA ASP A 97 -6.35 4.95 8.83
C ASP A 97 -7.01 5.45 7.54
N ALA A 98 -8.34 5.36 7.46
CA ALA A 98 -9.10 5.82 6.30
C ALA A 98 -9.11 7.35 6.11
N LYS A 99 -8.54 8.11 7.05
CA LYS A 99 -8.53 9.58 6.98
C LYS A 99 -7.28 10.14 6.33
N GLU A 100 -6.13 9.51 6.58
CA GLU A 100 -4.84 10.00 6.14
C GLU A 100 -3.96 8.84 5.64
N PRO A 101 -3.31 9.00 4.48
CA PRO A 101 -2.31 8.05 4.02
C PRO A 101 -1.09 8.06 4.93
N HIS A 102 -0.42 6.93 5.06
CA HIS A 102 0.84 6.85 5.78
C HIS A 102 1.99 7.38 4.92
N ILE A 103 2.86 8.21 5.51
CA ILE A 103 3.96 8.87 4.82
C ILE A 103 5.30 8.37 5.33
N ILE A 104 6.10 7.79 4.43
CA ILE A 104 7.51 7.45 4.70
C ILE A 104 8.41 8.35 3.85
N LYS A 105 9.44 8.91 4.48
CA LYS A 105 10.45 9.75 3.82
C LYS A 105 11.82 9.12 3.90
N LYS A 106 12.69 9.52 2.97
CA LYS A 106 14.11 9.15 2.93
C LYS A 106 14.36 7.65 2.64
N LEU A 107 13.48 6.99 1.91
CA LEU A 107 13.82 5.69 1.31
C LEU A 107 14.90 5.89 0.24
N VAL A 108 15.84 4.95 0.13
CA VAL A 108 17.02 5.10 -0.70
C VAL A 108 16.69 4.91 -2.18
N VAL A 109 17.04 5.90 -3.00
CA VAL A 109 16.82 5.86 -4.47
C VAL A 109 17.50 4.64 -5.10
N GLY A 110 16.75 3.93 -5.95
CA GLY A 110 17.19 2.72 -6.63
C GLY A 110 17.05 1.43 -5.82
N GLU A 111 16.82 1.52 -4.52
CA GLU A 111 16.57 0.32 -3.70
C GLU A 111 15.09 -0.12 -3.83
N THR A 112 14.89 -1.43 -3.70
CA THR A 112 13.56 -2.05 -3.73
C THR A 112 13.16 -2.44 -2.31
N TYR A 113 11.92 -2.10 -1.97
CA TYR A 113 11.29 -2.38 -0.68
C TYR A 113 10.05 -3.25 -0.88
N THR A 114 9.62 -3.89 0.20
CA THR A 114 8.42 -4.72 0.21
C THR A 114 7.41 -4.12 1.19
N LEU A 115 6.22 -3.78 0.71
CA LEU A 115 5.06 -3.50 1.55
C LEU A 115 4.37 -4.81 1.87
N ARG A 116 4.25 -5.15 3.14
CA ARG A 116 3.61 -6.35 3.66
C ARG A 116 2.45 -5.98 4.55
N GLU A 117 1.35 -6.70 4.41
CA GLU A 117 0.29 -6.69 5.39
C GLU A 117 0.55 -7.77 6.43
N GLU A 118 0.64 -7.41 7.71
CA GLU A 118 0.76 -8.38 8.80
C GLU A 118 -0.61 -8.89 9.24
N PHE A 119 -1.57 -7.97 9.37
CA PHE A 119 -2.95 -8.27 9.73
C PHE A 119 -3.90 -7.46 8.84
N ALA A 120 -4.85 -8.15 8.20
CA ALA A 120 -5.92 -7.51 7.45
C ALA A 120 -6.99 -6.92 8.40
N PRO A 121 -7.77 -5.93 7.95
CA PRO A 121 -8.94 -5.47 8.68
C PRO A 121 -9.96 -6.59 8.84
N TYR A 122 -10.77 -6.49 9.88
CA TYR A 122 -11.83 -7.48 10.11
C TYR A 122 -12.77 -7.60 8.89
N GLY A 123 -13.03 -8.83 8.47
CA GLY A 123 -13.89 -9.12 7.32
C GLY A 123 -13.16 -9.13 5.96
N TYR A 124 -11.85 -8.90 5.91
CA TYR A 124 -11.06 -8.90 4.70
C TYR A 124 -10.03 -10.04 4.66
N LEU A 125 -9.66 -10.44 3.45
CA LEU A 125 -8.55 -11.37 3.22
C LEU A 125 -7.24 -10.59 3.26
N LYS A 126 -6.19 -11.22 3.82
CA LYS A 126 -4.85 -10.66 3.81
C LYS A 126 -4.32 -10.50 2.39
N ALA A 127 -3.84 -9.31 2.05
CA ALA A 127 -3.25 -9.03 0.74
C ALA A 127 -1.88 -9.69 0.57
N THR A 128 -1.48 -9.88 -0.69
CA THR A 128 -0.12 -10.30 -1.05
C THR A 128 0.85 -9.15 -0.94
N ASP A 129 2.13 -9.46 -0.64
CA ASP A 129 3.20 -8.48 -0.59
C ASP A 129 3.35 -7.71 -1.90
N ILE A 130 3.63 -6.39 -1.81
CA ILE A 130 3.88 -5.51 -2.95
C ILE A 130 5.34 -5.07 -2.92
N GLN A 131 6.08 -5.32 -4.01
CA GLN A 131 7.42 -4.76 -4.18
C GLN A 131 7.35 -3.43 -4.92
N PHE A 132 8.13 -2.45 -4.47
CA PHE A 132 8.26 -1.15 -5.11
C PHE A 132 9.69 -0.66 -5.05
N THR A 133 10.12 0.05 -6.10
CA THR A 133 11.47 0.60 -6.22
C THR A 133 11.42 2.12 -6.12
N VAL A 134 12.34 2.70 -5.38
CA VAL A 134 12.38 4.16 -5.15
C VAL A 134 12.94 4.86 -6.38
N GLU A 135 12.13 5.71 -6.99
CA GLU A 135 12.54 6.55 -8.12
C GLU A 135 13.26 7.83 -7.65
N ASP A 136 14.21 8.31 -8.47
CA ASP A 136 14.92 9.57 -8.23
C ASP A 136 14.05 10.76 -8.65
N THR A 137 13.01 11.03 -7.87
CA THR A 137 12.07 12.11 -8.13
C THR A 137 11.71 12.86 -6.85
N GLY A 138 11.57 14.19 -6.96
CA GLY A 138 11.06 15.02 -5.87
C GLY A 138 9.54 14.98 -5.69
N LYS A 139 8.83 14.19 -6.51
CA LYS A 139 7.38 13.99 -6.40
C LYS A 139 7.07 12.94 -5.34
N VAL A 140 5.87 13.03 -4.76
CA VAL A 140 5.35 11.96 -3.90
C VAL A 140 5.08 10.73 -4.76
N GLN A 141 5.68 9.60 -4.37
CA GLN A 141 5.46 8.29 -4.97
C GLN A 141 4.38 7.57 -4.17
N LYS A 142 3.51 6.81 -4.84
CA LYS A 142 2.34 6.20 -4.20
C LYS A 142 2.37 4.70 -4.30
N VAL A 143 2.03 4.03 -3.21
CA VAL A 143 1.83 2.58 -3.15
C VAL A 143 0.46 2.32 -2.53
N GLU A 144 -0.41 1.68 -3.29
CA GLU A 144 -1.76 1.31 -2.86
C GLU A 144 -1.82 -0.21 -2.67
N MET A 145 -2.24 -0.67 -1.49
CA MET A 145 -2.51 -2.08 -1.22
C MET A 145 -4.01 -2.30 -1.10
N LYS A 146 -4.50 -3.32 -1.81
CA LYS A 146 -5.94 -3.61 -1.93
C LYS A 146 -6.29 -4.91 -1.25
N ASP A 147 -7.39 -4.90 -0.49
CA ASP A 147 -8.00 -6.09 0.10
C ASP A 147 -9.32 -6.42 -0.57
N GLU A 148 -9.64 -7.71 -0.53
CA GLU A 148 -10.95 -8.19 -0.96
C GLU A 148 -11.71 -8.87 0.20
N VAL A 149 -13.02 -8.79 0.13
CA VAL A 149 -13.90 -9.50 1.06
C VAL A 149 -14.01 -10.96 0.63
N PRO A 150 -13.85 -11.93 1.55
CA PRO A 150 -14.09 -13.34 1.21
C PRO A 150 -15.53 -13.56 0.78
N THR A 151 -15.72 -14.36 -0.25
CA THR A 151 -17.05 -14.72 -0.76
C THR A 151 -17.34 -16.19 -0.47
N GLY A 152 -18.62 -16.49 -0.19
CA GLY A 152 -19.11 -17.84 -0.03
C GLY A 152 -20.17 -18.19 -1.07
N SER A 153 -20.42 -19.47 -1.28
CA SER A 153 -21.55 -19.95 -2.07
C SER A 153 -22.58 -20.64 -1.18
N ILE A 154 -23.84 -20.41 -1.48
CA ILE A 154 -24.97 -21.09 -0.84
C ILE A 154 -25.57 -22.04 -1.86
N VAL A 155 -25.63 -23.33 -1.52
CA VAL A 155 -26.27 -24.35 -2.35
C VAL A 155 -27.47 -24.91 -1.61
N ILE A 156 -28.65 -24.81 -2.23
CA ILE A 156 -29.88 -25.35 -1.70
C ILE A 156 -30.33 -26.51 -2.63
N ASN A 157 -30.36 -27.72 -2.09
CA ASN A 157 -30.95 -28.85 -2.77
C ASN A 157 -32.40 -28.99 -2.31
N LYS A 158 -33.34 -28.96 -3.25
CA LYS A 158 -34.76 -29.14 -2.99
C LYS A 158 -35.22 -30.44 -3.61
N ASP A 159 -35.62 -31.37 -2.78
CA ASP A 159 -36.24 -32.63 -3.18
C ASP A 159 -37.65 -32.76 -2.63
N GLY A 160 -38.42 -33.67 -3.15
CA GLY A 160 -39.72 -33.99 -2.68
C GLY A 160 -40.05 -35.45 -2.93
N GLU A 161 -41.04 -35.93 -2.23
CA GLU A 161 -41.56 -37.28 -2.41
C GLU A 161 -42.76 -37.24 -3.40
N PHE A 162 -42.65 -38.08 -4.40
CA PHE A 162 -43.71 -38.25 -5.40
C PHE A 162 -44.33 -39.64 -5.31
N VAL A 163 -45.64 -39.72 -5.47
CA VAL A 163 -46.31 -41.02 -5.61
C VAL A 163 -46.04 -41.54 -7.01
N THR A 164 -45.34 -42.66 -7.11
CA THR A 164 -45.03 -43.31 -8.38
C THR A 164 -46.09 -44.25 -8.83
N ASP A 165 -46.73 -44.92 -7.89
CA ASP A 165 -47.76 -45.92 -8.17
C ASP A 165 -48.68 -46.13 -6.98
N THR A 166 -49.86 -46.59 -7.23
CA THR A 166 -50.85 -47.02 -6.23
C THR A 166 -51.25 -48.46 -6.50
N THR A 167 -50.93 -49.33 -5.55
CA THR A 167 -51.31 -50.73 -5.65
C THR A 167 -52.60 -51.00 -4.87
N LEU A 168 -53.60 -51.51 -5.55
CA LEU A 168 -54.85 -51.93 -4.93
C LEU A 168 -54.70 -53.38 -4.44
N MET A 169 -54.70 -53.59 -3.12
CA MET A 169 -54.71 -54.95 -2.52
C MET A 169 -56.16 -55.37 -2.25
N LYS A 170 -56.52 -56.49 -2.85
CA LYS A 170 -57.90 -57.06 -2.71
C LYS A 170 -57.88 -58.03 -1.48
N GLY A 171 -58.46 -57.54 -0.40
CA GLY A 171 -58.78 -58.32 0.83
C GLY A 171 -60.22 -58.21 1.20
N TYR A 172 -60.54 -58.40 2.47
CA TYR A 172 -61.94 -58.11 2.98
C TYR A 172 -62.31 -56.63 2.89
N TRP A 173 -61.28 -55.76 2.80
CA TRP A 173 -61.33 -54.32 2.58
C TRP A 173 -60.28 -53.95 1.52
N TYR A 174 -60.49 -52.85 0.81
CA TYR A 174 -59.51 -52.36 -0.18
C TYR A 174 -58.53 -51.41 0.49
N ASP A 175 -57.28 -51.77 0.50
CA ASP A 175 -56.21 -50.94 0.96
C ASP A 175 -55.39 -50.44 -0.22
N PHE A 176 -55.04 -49.15 -0.19
CA PHE A 176 -54.16 -48.53 -1.18
C PHE A 176 -52.75 -48.43 -0.61
N ILE A 177 -51.78 -49.00 -1.29
CA ILE A 177 -50.35 -48.81 -0.99
C ILE A 177 -49.85 -47.75 -1.95
N PHE A 178 -49.32 -46.66 -1.37
CA PHE A 178 -48.69 -45.59 -2.12
C PHE A 178 -47.18 -45.82 -2.12
N ASN A 179 -46.61 -45.93 -3.30
CA ASN A 179 -45.15 -45.99 -3.47
C ASN A 179 -44.63 -44.60 -3.76
N PHE A 180 -43.59 -44.19 -3.07
CA PHE A 180 -42.99 -42.88 -3.18
C PHE A 180 -41.54 -43.02 -3.67
N PHE A 181 -41.08 -42.06 -4.43
CA PHE A 181 -39.66 -41.89 -4.71
C PHE A 181 -39.26 -40.43 -4.46
N LYS A 182 -37.99 -40.21 -4.20
CA LYS A 182 -37.42 -38.89 -4.03
C LYS A 182 -36.78 -38.44 -5.33
N ASP A 183 -37.13 -37.25 -5.78
CA ASP A 183 -36.51 -36.62 -6.94
C ASP A 183 -36.43 -35.11 -6.74
N SER A 184 -35.62 -34.44 -7.58
CA SER A 184 -35.42 -33.01 -7.53
C SER A 184 -36.71 -32.27 -7.90
N LEU A 185 -37.04 -31.21 -7.18
CA LEU A 185 -38.16 -30.31 -7.49
C LEU A 185 -37.63 -29.18 -8.39
N ALA A 186 -37.80 -29.31 -9.69
CA ALA A 186 -37.49 -28.26 -10.66
C ALA A 186 -38.50 -27.12 -10.59
N GLY A 187 -38.09 -25.89 -10.88
CA GLY A 187 -38.96 -24.71 -10.95
C GLY A 187 -39.25 -24.03 -9.61
N VAL A 188 -38.59 -24.45 -8.53
CA VAL A 188 -38.70 -23.75 -7.23
C VAL A 188 -37.77 -22.55 -7.24
N THR A 189 -38.31 -21.40 -6.83
CA THR A 189 -37.53 -20.15 -6.68
C THR A 189 -37.31 -19.87 -5.19
N PHE A 190 -36.08 -19.46 -4.87
CA PHE A 190 -35.72 -19.00 -3.53
C PHE A 190 -35.19 -17.58 -3.60
N ASP A 191 -35.62 -16.74 -2.64
CA ASP A 191 -35.00 -15.47 -2.37
C ASP A 191 -34.06 -15.64 -1.18
N VAL A 192 -32.83 -15.13 -1.31
CA VAL A 192 -31.82 -15.19 -0.25
C VAL A 192 -31.62 -13.78 0.33
N TYR A 193 -31.79 -13.65 1.63
CA TYR A 193 -31.65 -12.39 2.35
C TYR A 193 -30.54 -12.53 3.41
N ALA A 194 -29.68 -11.53 3.49
CA ALA A 194 -28.79 -11.42 4.65
C ALA A 194 -29.65 -11.05 5.88
N LYS A 195 -29.54 -11.83 6.95
CA LYS A 195 -30.22 -11.54 8.21
C LYS A 195 -29.46 -10.47 9.00
N GLU A 196 -28.14 -10.52 8.95
CA GLU A 196 -27.22 -9.58 9.59
C GLU A 196 -26.01 -9.42 8.67
N ASN A 197 -25.48 -8.21 8.54
CA ASN A 197 -24.19 -7.96 7.90
C ASN A 197 -23.09 -8.20 8.94
N ILE A 198 -22.10 -8.97 8.58
CA ILE A 198 -20.92 -9.26 9.42
C ILE A 198 -19.90 -8.15 9.23
#